data_05adf2519b7bd09a1f41fef074a3b629
#
_entry.id   05adf2519b7bd09a1f41fef074a3b629
#
_cell.length_a   1.000
_cell.length_b   1.000
_cell.length_c   1.000
_cell.angle_alpha   90.00
_cell.angle_beta   90.00
_cell.angle_gamma   90.00
#
_symmetry.space_group_name_H-M   'P 1'
#
loop_
_entity.id
_entity.type
_entity.pdbx_description
1 polymer ?
#
loop_
_entity_poly.entity_id
_entity_poly.type
_entity_poly.pdbx_seq_one_letter_code
_entity_poly.pdbx_strand_id
1 'polypeptide(L)'
;SFYTSQRAIKLMMKNKWGRIVFISSVVGLSGNQGQANYAASKAGLIGLAKSISKEMGSRNITSNVVAPGYIETDMTSFLDDQNKENIIEQLSIKRIGKPEDISNIVSFLCNDESEYITGQVIPVDGGLTT
;
A
#
# COMPACT_ATOMS: atom_id res chain seq x y z
N SER A 1 10.41 -7.87 2.80
CA SER A 1 10.38 -6.67 1.93
C SER A 1 11.75 -6.03 1.76
N PHE A 2 12.51 -5.77 2.85
CA PHE A 2 13.82 -5.11 2.77
C PHE A 2 14.80 -5.86 1.84
N TYR A 3 15.08 -7.12 2.09
CA TYR A 3 16.02 -7.91 1.27
C TYR A 3 15.56 -8.09 -0.17
N THR A 4 14.26 -8.21 -0.39
CA THR A 4 13.68 -8.32 -1.74
C THR A 4 13.89 -7.03 -2.53
N SER A 5 13.57 -5.88 -1.93
CA SER A 5 13.78 -4.58 -2.58
C SER A 5 15.25 -4.28 -2.82
N GLN A 6 16.14 -4.61 -1.89
CA GLN A 6 17.59 -4.45 -2.07
C GLN A 6 18.12 -5.23 -3.29
N ARG A 7 17.63 -6.45 -3.52
CA ARG A 7 18.00 -7.24 -4.70
C ARG A 7 17.42 -6.68 -5.98
N ALA A 8 16.13 -6.30 -5.96
CA ALA A 8 15.46 -5.72 -7.12
C ALA A 8 16.13 -4.40 -7.55
N ILE A 9 16.45 -3.51 -6.60
CA ILE A 9 17.12 -2.24 -6.87
C ILE A 9 18.44 -2.43 -7.62
N LYS A 10 19.24 -3.45 -7.31
CA LYS A 10 20.49 -3.72 -8.03
C LYS A 10 20.29 -3.98 -9.54
N LEU A 11 19.18 -4.63 -9.89
CA LEU A 11 18.80 -4.88 -11.29
C LEU A 11 18.23 -3.62 -11.94
N MET A 12 17.34 -2.91 -11.22
CA MET A 12 16.73 -1.67 -11.67
C MET A 12 17.76 -0.57 -11.95
N MET A 13 18.79 -0.46 -11.10
CA MET A 13 19.89 0.50 -11.29
C MET A 13 20.64 0.29 -12.60
N LYS A 14 20.85 -0.97 -13.04
CA LYS A 14 21.50 -1.27 -14.32
C LYS A 14 20.69 -0.77 -15.51
N ASN A 15 19.36 -0.86 -15.39
CA ASN A 15 18.42 -0.45 -16.44
C ASN A 15 18.04 1.03 -16.36
N LYS A 16 18.43 1.73 -15.30
CA LYS A 16 17.99 3.11 -14.97
C LYS A 16 16.46 3.27 -15.04
N TRP A 17 15.78 2.25 -14.56
CA TRP A 17 14.32 2.20 -14.49
C TRP A 17 13.87 1.23 -13.41
N GLY A 18 12.86 1.61 -12.65
CA GLY A 18 12.25 0.73 -11.66
C GLY A 18 11.02 1.34 -11.01
N ARG A 19 10.09 0.48 -10.64
CA ARG A 19 8.87 0.82 -9.90
C ARG A 19 8.72 -0.15 -8.75
N ILE A 20 8.67 0.38 -7.54
CA ILE A 20 8.50 -0.39 -6.31
C ILE A 20 7.21 0.07 -5.64
N VAL A 21 6.30 -0.85 -5.43
CA VAL A 21 5.05 -0.60 -4.70
C VAL A 21 4.97 -1.55 -3.52
N PHE A 22 4.97 -1.00 -2.33
CA PHE A 22 4.76 -1.76 -1.09
C PHE A 22 3.27 -1.78 -0.75
N ILE A 23 2.77 -2.95 -0.42
CA ILE A 23 1.40 -3.10 0.08
C ILE A 23 1.44 -3.07 1.61
N SER A 24 1.04 -1.93 2.16
CA SER A 24 0.90 -1.71 3.60
C SER A 24 -0.53 -2.05 4.06
N SER A 25 -1.11 -1.25 4.89
CA SER A 25 -2.49 -1.29 5.38
C SER A 25 -2.84 0.04 6.05
N VAL A 26 -4.10 0.38 6.12
CA VAL A 26 -4.58 1.48 6.99
C VAL A 26 -4.18 1.27 8.44
N VAL A 27 -4.07 0.02 8.91
CA VAL A 27 -3.58 -0.31 10.25
C VAL A 27 -2.12 0.13 10.44
N GLY A 28 -1.32 0.18 9.38
CA GLY A 28 0.03 0.74 9.41
C GLY A 28 0.06 2.26 9.52
N LEU A 29 -1.06 2.94 9.23
CA LEU A 29 -1.20 4.40 9.32
C LEU A 29 -1.69 4.82 10.71
N SER A 30 -2.77 4.19 11.18
CA SER A 30 -3.51 4.58 12.39
C SER A 30 -3.27 3.69 13.61
N GLY A 31 -2.70 2.50 13.41
CA GLY A 31 -2.72 1.43 14.42
C GLY A 31 -4.10 0.76 14.50
N ASN A 32 -4.14 -0.35 15.22
CA ASN A 32 -5.40 -1.00 15.61
C ASN A 32 -5.18 -1.80 16.89
N GLN A 33 -6.18 -1.81 17.78
CA GLN A 33 -6.12 -2.54 19.04
C GLN A 33 -5.88 -4.04 18.78
N GLY A 34 -4.93 -4.63 19.53
CA GLY A 34 -4.56 -6.04 19.37
C GLY A 34 -3.67 -6.38 18.18
N GLN A 35 -3.29 -5.39 17.36
CA GLN A 35 -2.51 -5.59 16.14
C GLN A 35 -1.16 -4.83 16.15
N ALA A 36 -0.54 -4.63 17.31
CA ALA A 36 0.68 -3.83 17.42
C ALA A 36 1.84 -4.35 16.54
N ASN A 37 2.05 -5.66 16.49
CA ASN A 37 3.06 -6.29 15.63
C ASN A 37 2.76 -6.11 14.14
N TYR A 38 1.51 -6.28 13.74
CA TYR A 38 1.06 -6.06 12.36
C TYR A 38 1.21 -4.59 11.98
N ALA A 39 0.71 -3.66 12.82
CA ALA A 39 0.85 -2.23 12.63
C ALA A 39 2.32 -1.81 12.46
N ALA A 40 3.20 -2.27 13.35
CA ALA A 40 4.63 -2.00 13.27
C ALA A 40 5.25 -2.50 11.95
N SER A 41 4.90 -3.73 11.53
CA SER A 41 5.40 -4.30 10.28
C SER A 41 4.95 -3.52 9.05
N LYS A 42 3.71 -3.06 9.03
CA LYS A 42 3.12 -2.30 7.92
C LYS A 42 3.58 -0.84 7.92
N ALA A 43 3.71 -0.21 9.08
CA ALA A 43 4.28 1.13 9.23
C ALA A 43 5.76 1.18 8.78
N GLY A 44 6.54 0.15 9.05
CA GLY A 44 7.94 0.05 8.61
C GLY A 44 8.12 0.14 7.10
N LEU A 45 7.14 -0.34 6.31
CA LEU A 45 7.16 -0.22 4.85
C LEU A 45 7.11 1.23 4.37
N ILE A 46 6.48 2.12 5.13
CA ILE A 46 6.38 3.54 4.81
C ILE A 46 7.77 4.19 4.90
N GLY A 47 8.48 3.94 6.00
CA GLY A 47 9.85 4.42 6.17
C GLY A 47 10.79 3.88 5.10
N LEU A 48 10.67 2.58 4.81
CA LEU A 48 11.47 1.93 3.77
C LEU A 48 11.22 2.55 2.38
N ALA A 49 9.95 2.73 1.99
CA ALA A 49 9.60 3.32 0.71
C ALA A 49 10.13 4.75 0.55
N LYS A 50 9.99 5.57 1.59
CA LYS A 50 10.49 6.95 1.60
C LYS A 50 12.01 7.03 1.50
N SER A 51 12.73 6.12 2.14
CA SER A 51 14.19 6.05 2.06
C SER A 51 14.63 5.67 0.65
N ILE A 52 14.07 4.61 0.09
CA ILE A 52 14.36 4.18 -1.29
C ILE A 52 14.04 5.28 -2.30
N SER A 53 12.92 5.99 -2.14
CA SER A 53 12.54 7.12 -2.99
C SER A 53 13.64 8.19 -3.04
N LYS A 54 14.18 8.57 -1.89
CA LYS A 54 15.25 9.57 -1.79
C LYS A 54 16.59 9.08 -2.35
N GLU A 55 16.91 7.81 -2.13
CA GLU A 55 18.18 7.22 -2.57
C GLU A 55 18.21 6.94 -4.08
N MET A 56 17.06 6.54 -4.65
CA MET A 56 17.00 5.96 -6.00
C MET A 56 16.31 6.83 -7.04
N GLY A 57 15.72 7.96 -6.65
CA GLY A 57 14.99 8.83 -7.57
C GLY A 57 15.82 9.31 -8.76
N SER A 58 17.09 9.65 -8.55
CA SER A 58 18.03 10.06 -9.61
C SER A 58 18.33 8.96 -10.65
N ARG A 59 17.92 7.73 -10.38
CA ARG A 59 18.07 6.57 -11.26
C ARG A 59 16.76 6.16 -11.93
N ASN A 60 15.75 7.05 -11.90
CA ASN A 60 14.40 6.78 -12.42
C ASN A 60 13.77 5.52 -11.76
N ILE A 61 14.02 5.35 -10.45
CA ILE A 61 13.38 4.30 -9.66
C ILE A 61 12.46 4.97 -8.66
N THR A 62 11.16 4.73 -8.79
CA THR A 62 10.16 5.22 -7.84
C THR A 62 9.84 4.17 -6.79
N SER A 63 9.43 4.63 -5.61
CA SER A 63 9.05 3.76 -4.50
C SER A 63 7.87 4.36 -3.74
N ASN A 64 6.73 3.67 -3.77
CA ASN A 64 5.48 4.13 -3.19
C ASN A 64 4.84 3.04 -2.31
N VAL A 65 3.87 3.44 -1.52
CA VAL A 65 3.10 2.57 -0.63
C VAL A 65 1.63 2.69 -0.97
N VAL A 66 0.97 1.57 -1.16
CA VAL A 66 -0.50 1.48 -1.16
C VAL A 66 -0.92 0.94 0.19
N ALA A 67 -1.87 1.58 0.84
CA ALA A 67 -2.41 1.20 2.14
C ALA A 67 -3.90 0.83 2.01
N PRO A 68 -4.23 -0.45 1.78
CA PRO A 68 -5.60 -0.91 1.68
C PRO A 68 -6.36 -0.75 3.00
N GLY A 69 -7.65 -0.43 2.90
CA GLY A 69 -8.61 -0.57 3.97
C GLY A 69 -9.19 -1.99 4.02
N TYR A 70 -10.52 -2.08 4.23
CA TYR A 70 -11.23 -3.35 4.18
C TYR A 70 -11.48 -3.78 2.73
N ILE A 71 -10.80 -4.85 2.33
CA ILE A 71 -10.88 -5.43 0.98
C ILE A 71 -11.49 -6.83 1.07
N GLU A 72 -12.40 -7.14 0.16
CA GLU A 72 -13.03 -8.46 0.06
C GLU A 72 -11.98 -9.49 -0.37
N THR A 73 -11.71 -10.44 0.50
CA THR A 73 -10.76 -11.54 0.31
C THR A 73 -11.28 -12.76 1.06
N ASP A 74 -10.67 -13.92 0.85
CA ASP A 74 -11.00 -15.12 1.62
C ASP A 74 -10.86 -14.89 3.13
N MET A 75 -9.94 -14.00 3.55
CA MET A 75 -9.76 -13.63 4.95
C MET A 75 -10.88 -12.75 5.51
N THR A 76 -11.63 -12.06 4.69
CA THR A 76 -12.78 -11.23 5.09
C THR A 76 -14.10 -11.93 4.87
N SER A 77 -14.11 -13.07 4.19
CA SER A 77 -15.34 -13.88 3.94
C SER A 77 -15.94 -14.46 5.22
N PHE A 78 -15.13 -14.56 6.31
CA PHE A 78 -15.58 -15.04 7.62
C PHE A 78 -16.27 -13.96 8.48
N LEU A 79 -16.29 -12.71 8.03
CA LEU A 79 -17.06 -11.67 8.71
C LEU A 79 -18.55 -11.97 8.54
N ASP A 80 -19.28 -12.00 9.66
CA ASP A 80 -20.72 -12.06 9.63
C ASP A 80 -21.34 -10.78 9.05
N ASP A 81 -22.59 -10.83 8.67
CA ASP A 81 -23.27 -9.72 8.00
C ASP A 81 -23.32 -8.46 8.89
N GLN A 82 -23.49 -8.62 10.20
CA GLN A 82 -23.51 -7.51 11.15
C GLN A 82 -22.16 -6.77 11.22
N ASN A 83 -21.06 -7.51 11.25
CA ASN A 83 -19.72 -6.92 11.24
C ASN A 83 -19.42 -6.21 9.92
N LYS A 84 -19.88 -6.76 8.80
CA LYS A 84 -19.77 -6.11 7.48
C LYS A 84 -20.55 -4.79 7.43
N GLU A 85 -21.78 -4.78 7.92
CA GLU A 85 -22.60 -3.56 7.99
C GLU A 85 -21.93 -2.50 8.84
N ASN A 86 -21.43 -2.84 10.01
CA ASN A 86 -20.73 -1.92 10.90
C ASN A 86 -19.45 -1.31 10.24
N ILE A 87 -18.74 -2.09 9.44
CA ILE A 87 -17.60 -1.60 8.66
C ILE A 87 -18.08 -0.62 7.59
N ILE A 88 -19.10 -0.99 6.81
CA ILE A 88 -19.64 -0.18 5.71
C ILE A 88 -20.17 1.18 6.23
N GLU A 89 -20.75 1.20 7.43
CA GLU A 89 -21.19 2.45 8.04
C GLU A 89 -20.08 3.45 8.30
N GLN A 90 -18.87 2.96 8.58
CA GLN A 90 -17.69 3.81 8.83
C GLN A 90 -17.05 4.33 7.54
N LEU A 91 -17.35 3.74 6.38
CA LEU A 91 -16.76 4.12 5.10
C LEU A 91 -17.53 5.30 4.48
N SER A 92 -16.79 6.23 3.86
CA SER A 92 -17.42 7.28 3.04
C SER A 92 -18.04 6.68 1.77
N ILE A 93 -17.31 5.74 1.12
CA ILE A 93 -17.84 4.93 0.02
C ILE A 93 -18.49 3.69 0.63
N LYS A 94 -19.80 3.61 0.60
CA LYS A 94 -20.64 2.63 1.31
C LYS A 94 -20.55 1.21 0.73
N ARG A 95 -19.36 0.69 0.60
CA ARG A 95 -19.07 -0.71 0.23
C ARG A 95 -17.68 -1.13 0.72
N ILE A 96 -17.48 -2.41 0.93
CA ILE A 96 -16.14 -3.01 1.08
C ILE A 96 -15.40 -2.91 -0.26
N GLY A 97 -14.11 -2.64 -0.22
CA GLY A 97 -13.26 -2.59 -1.41
C GLY A 97 -13.09 -3.97 -2.04
N LYS A 98 -12.77 -3.99 -3.33
CA LYS A 98 -12.46 -5.20 -4.08
C LYS A 98 -10.97 -5.26 -4.38
N PRO A 99 -10.40 -6.45 -4.65
CA PRO A 99 -9.00 -6.58 -5.08
C PRO A 99 -8.66 -5.68 -6.27
N GLU A 100 -9.63 -5.45 -7.19
CA GLU A 100 -9.46 -4.58 -8.35
C GLU A 100 -9.23 -3.12 -7.96
N ASP A 101 -9.82 -2.65 -6.86
CA ASP A 101 -9.58 -1.29 -6.36
C ASP A 101 -8.09 -1.08 -6.00
N ILE A 102 -7.42 -2.14 -5.53
CA ILE A 102 -6.00 -2.12 -5.22
C ILE A 102 -5.15 -2.32 -6.47
N SER A 103 -5.49 -3.30 -7.32
CA SER A 103 -4.68 -3.60 -8.50
C SER A 103 -4.64 -2.45 -9.51
N ASN A 104 -5.71 -1.67 -9.60
CA ASN A 104 -5.76 -0.50 -10.48
C ASN A 104 -4.72 0.56 -10.10
N ILE A 105 -4.62 0.92 -8.83
CA ILE A 105 -3.62 1.90 -8.38
C ILE A 105 -2.19 1.34 -8.45
N VAL A 106 -2.00 0.05 -8.16
CA VAL A 106 -0.69 -0.61 -8.30
C VAL A 106 -0.26 -0.59 -9.77
N SER A 107 -1.15 -0.94 -10.70
CA SER A 107 -0.88 -0.90 -12.14
C SER A 107 -0.50 0.52 -12.59
N PHE A 108 -1.23 1.53 -12.16
CA PHE A 108 -0.92 2.93 -12.47
C PHE A 108 0.47 3.32 -11.95
N LEU A 109 0.80 2.99 -10.70
CA LEU A 109 2.11 3.32 -10.11
C LEU A 109 3.27 2.56 -10.76
N CYS A 110 3.01 1.48 -11.47
CA CYS A 110 4.01 0.71 -12.22
C CYS A 110 4.23 1.22 -13.65
N ASN A 111 3.43 2.15 -14.14
CA ASN A 111 3.54 2.72 -15.48
C ASN A 111 4.50 3.93 -15.54
N ASP A 112 4.95 4.28 -16.74
CA ASP A 112 5.81 5.44 -16.96
C ASP A 112 5.10 6.76 -16.69
N GLU A 113 3.78 6.81 -16.89
CA GLU A 113 2.94 7.99 -16.59
C GLU A 113 3.01 8.43 -15.12
N SER A 114 3.44 7.54 -14.21
CA SER A 114 3.62 7.82 -12.78
C SER A 114 5.06 8.15 -12.38
N GLU A 115 5.95 8.44 -13.31
CA GLU A 115 7.39 8.61 -13.05
C GLU A 115 7.72 9.73 -12.05
N TYR A 116 6.83 10.71 -11.90
CA TYR A 116 7.00 11.82 -10.95
C TYR A 116 6.34 11.56 -9.58
N ILE A 117 5.76 10.36 -9.37
CA ILE A 117 5.13 9.95 -8.12
C ILE A 117 6.09 9.03 -7.38
N THR A 118 6.71 9.52 -6.29
CA THR A 118 7.60 8.71 -5.47
C THR A 118 7.56 9.13 -4.00
N GLY A 119 7.81 8.20 -3.09
CA GLY A 119 7.76 8.42 -1.64
C GLY A 119 6.35 8.59 -1.07
N GLN A 120 5.32 8.35 -1.87
CA GLN A 120 3.94 8.58 -1.47
C GLN A 120 3.34 7.38 -0.72
N VAL A 121 2.40 7.69 0.16
CA VAL A 121 1.54 6.70 0.83
C VAL A 121 0.12 6.99 0.40
N ILE A 122 -0.48 6.03 -0.28
CA ILE A 122 -1.82 6.18 -0.89
C ILE A 122 -2.78 5.23 -0.19
N PRO A 123 -3.65 5.75 0.70
CA PRO A 123 -4.76 4.97 1.24
C PRO A 123 -5.75 4.63 0.12
N VAL A 124 -6.19 3.37 0.09
CA VAL A 124 -7.26 2.89 -0.79
C VAL A 124 -8.26 2.18 0.10
N ASP A 125 -9.09 2.96 0.76
CA ASP A 125 -9.81 2.54 1.96
C ASP A 125 -11.28 2.98 2.01
N GLY A 126 -11.80 3.55 0.92
CA GLY A 126 -13.16 4.04 0.86
C GLY A 126 -13.45 5.23 1.79
N GLY A 127 -12.41 5.96 2.20
CA GLY A 127 -12.52 7.10 3.11
C GLY A 127 -12.56 6.72 4.59
N LEU A 128 -12.03 5.55 4.95
CA LEU A 128 -11.96 5.09 6.35
C LEU A 128 -11.03 5.96 7.21
N THR A 129 -9.96 6.48 6.63
CA THR A 129 -8.92 7.23 7.36
C THR A 129 -8.96 8.74 7.12
N THR A 130 -10.03 9.24 6.56
CA THR A 130 -10.25 10.69 6.33
C THR A 130 -10.90 11.38 7.51
#